data_477cf9c25bcbeab8700e2b8963ff83ef
#
_entry.id   477cf9c25bcbeab8700e2b8963ff83ef
#
_cell.length_a   1.000
_cell.length_b   1.000
_cell.length_c   1.000
_cell.angle_alpha   90.00
_cell.angle_beta   90.00
_cell.angle_gamma   90.00
#
_symmetry.space_group_name_H-M   'P 1'
#
loop_
_entity.id
_entity.type
_entity.pdbx_description
1 polymer ?
#
loop_
_entity_poly.entity_id
_entity_poly.type
_entity_poly.pdbx_seq_one_letter_code
_entity_poly.pdbx_strand_id
1 'polypeptide(L)'
;MANTIKTNSLTELVALRFSEIAGYLKVGAKAYFKGQLEGKRNGQTYKFVITDTGVPQNQLAVSSTATDMEIHEREVSMSLDPWNICINTNAIESVTDLNWDKEVAIPNSQKLVNAVVRKAVEGDLGKCGVAFVGEGFAPLSKASAYLGDITNEKLYGFISSQIEAILTTNGQQFVPTGAPEMYKSGLLGTFHGAEYRSQRFFKQVKISADCVTGLTGATLASSSAYTDNSNGTATLKLSFSAAATGFTIPKGMPIWVEGVYATDLVGDVTECLHAFVVTADVSVASSATSASVVVRAVHLSSATGSREVATEGNADLATTDFNSAKIAIPASGNYFGGIIRAEGAMEFETLDRLDAEGAEYEKGSVDGVNIHKNKLVDLATMVNKTRFDIVSMAGIVEPRAVAYILVK
;
A
#
# COMPACT_ATOMS: atom_id res chain seq x y z
N MET A 1 -49.59 5.73 17.66
CA MET A 1 -48.33 5.00 17.84
C MET A 1 -47.35 5.61 16.88
N ALA A 2 -46.44 6.43 17.38
CA ALA A 2 -45.37 7.00 16.56
C ALA A 2 -44.49 5.84 16.11
N ASN A 3 -44.41 5.60 14.82
CA ASN A 3 -43.38 4.77 14.23
C ASN A 3 -42.04 5.43 14.54
N THR A 4 -41.42 5.04 15.63
CA THR A 4 -40.02 5.24 15.85
C THR A 4 -39.32 4.29 14.86
N ILE A 5 -39.16 4.72 13.61
CA ILE A 5 -38.14 4.15 12.74
C ILE A 5 -36.89 4.36 13.57
N LYS A 6 -36.36 3.29 14.16
CA LYS A 6 -34.97 3.24 14.56
C LYS A 6 -34.19 3.52 13.28
N THR A 7 -33.89 4.77 13.02
CA THR A 7 -32.78 5.11 12.18
C THR A 7 -31.60 4.42 12.83
N ASN A 8 -31.21 3.25 12.31
CA ASN A 8 -29.83 2.85 12.45
C ASN A 8 -29.08 4.12 12.16
N SER A 9 -28.27 4.58 13.11
CA SER A 9 -27.72 5.91 12.99
C SER A 9 -27.09 6.02 11.62
N LEU A 10 -27.21 7.15 10.97
CA LEU A 10 -26.63 7.38 9.63
C LEU A 10 -25.16 6.98 9.60
N THR A 11 -24.47 7.21 10.72
CA THR A 11 -23.07 6.84 10.94
C THR A 11 -22.85 5.33 10.91
N GLU A 12 -23.76 4.51 11.44
CA GLU A 12 -23.65 3.04 11.34
C GLU A 12 -23.85 2.54 9.92
N LEU A 13 -24.79 3.13 9.16
CA LEU A 13 -24.96 2.80 7.74
C LEU A 13 -23.71 3.18 6.92
N VAL A 14 -23.10 4.32 7.22
CA VAL A 14 -21.86 4.77 6.58
C VAL A 14 -20.69 3.86 6.97
N ALA A 15 -20.57 3.49 8.24
CA ALA A 15 -19.54 2.58 8.71
C ALA A 15 -19.67 1.18 8.10
N LEU A 16 -20.92 0.67 7.95
CA LEU A 16 -21.17 -0.59 7.27
C LEU A 16 -20.70 -0.54 5.80
N ARG A 17 -21.03 0.54 5.09
CA ARG A 17 -20.58 0.74 3.70
C ARG A 17 -19.09 0.90 3.59
N PHE A 18 -18.44 1.55 4.56
CA PHE A 18 -17.00 1.60 4.62
C PHE A 18 -16.40 0.20 4.79
N SER A 19 -16.93 -0.59 5.71
CA SER A 19 -16.48 -1.96 5.93
C SER A 19 -16.62 -2.84 4.68
N GLU A 20 -17.73 -2.71 3.93
CA GLU A 20 -17.94 -3.44 2.67
C GLU A 20 -16.95 -3.03 1.57
N ILE A 21 -16.64 -1.74 1.45
CA ILE A 21 -15.81 -1.18 0.37
C ILE A 21 -14.32 -1.26 0.71
N ALA A 22 -13.97 -1.17 1.99
CA ALA A 22 -12.59 -1.11 2.46
C ALA A 22 -11.92 -2.49 2.60
N GLY A 23 -12.34 -3.50 1.85
CA GLY A 23 -11.73 -4.83 1.88
C GLY A 23 -10.21 -4.82 1.72
N TYR A 24 -9.68 -3.90 0.91
CA TYR A 24 -8.23 -3.69 0.79
C TYR A 24 -7.57 -3.32 2.12
N LEU A 25 -8.17 -2.45 2.90
CA LEU A 25 -7.59 -1.95 4.16
C LEU A 25 -7.69 -2.97 5.29
N LYS A 26 -8.78 -3.76 5.34
CA LYS A 26 -9.09 -4.63 6.48
C LYS A 26 -8.59 -6.06 6.35
N VAL A 27 -8.68 -6.63 5.14
CA VAL A 27 -8.38 -8.04 4.94
C VAL A 27 -6.88 -8.28 5.10
N GLY A 28 -6.50 -9.09 6.07
CA GLY A 28 -5.11 -9.38 6.39
C GLY A 28 -4.33 -8.23 7.04
N ALA A 29 -4.98 -7.12 7.41
CA ALA A 29 -4.34 -6.07 8.19
C ALA A 29 -4.39 -6.40 9.69
N LYS A 30 -3.38 -5.95 10.43
CA LYS A 30 -3.33 -5.99 11.91
C LYS A 30 -3.40 -4.57 12.46
N ALA A 31 -3.90 -4.43 13.68
CA ALA A 31 -3.93 -3.17 14.42
C ALA A 31 -2.79 -3.19 15.46
N TYR A 32 -1.59 -2.81 15.04
CA TYR A 32 -0.40 -2.77 15.90
C TYR A 32 -0.48 -1.64 16.93
N PHE A 33 -1.19 -0.57 16.61
CA PHE A 33 -1.33 0.61 17.46
C PHE A 33 -2.61 0.63 18.29
N LYS A 34 -3.36 -0.49 18.32
CA LYS A 34 -4.60 -0.59 19.10
C LYS A 34 -4.36 -0.20 20.55
N GLY A 35 -5.17 0.77 21.02
CA GLY A 35 -5.02 1.36 22.36
C GLY A 35 -4.03 2.52 22.47
N GLN A 36 -3.16 2.76 21.48
CA GLN A 36 -2.31 3.96 21.45
C GLN A 36 -3.03 5.16 20.82
N LEU A 37 -4.05 4.90 19.98
CA LEU A 37 -4.83 5.94 19.31
C LEU A 37 -5.87 6.60 20.21
N GLU A 38 -6.24 5.96 21.32
CA GLU A 38 -7.20 6.50 22.25
C GLU A 38 -6.68 7.80 22.88
N GLY A 39 -7.43 8.89 22.73
CA GLY A 39 -7.12 10.19 23.31
C GLY A 39 -5.99 10.98 22.62
N LYS A 40 -5.49 10.53 21.48
CA LYS A 40 -4.44 11.24 20.72
C LYS A 40 -5.03 12.22 19.70
N ARG A 41 -4.27 13.31 19.42
CA ARG A 41 -4.71 14.39 18.52
C ARG A 41 -4.33 14.08 17.07
N ASN A 42 -5.12 14.59 16.11
CA ASN A 42 -4.83 14.51 14.68
C ASN A 42 -3.42 15.02 14.34
N GLY A 43 -2.79 14.40 13.36
CA GLY A 43 -1.47 14.80 12.87
C GLY A 43 -0.28 14.28 13.69
N GLN A 44 -0.49 13.44 14.67
CA GLN A 44 0.60 12.78 15.38
C GLN A 44 1.15 11.61 14.58
N THR A 45 2.46 11.50 14.58
CA THR A 45 3.18 10.34 14.04
C THR A 45 3.35 9.33 15.16
N TYR A 46 3.02 8.07 14.85
CA TYR A 46 3.19 6.94 15.75
C TYR A 46 4.40 6.16 15.30
N LYS A 47 5.15 5.68 16.27
CA LYS A 47 6.33 4.86 16.05
C LYS A 47 6.16 3.56 16.79
N PHE A 48 6.44 2.46 16.12
CA PHE A 48 6.59 1.17 16.75
C PHE A 48 7.83 0.47 16.22
N VAL A 49 8.31 -0.49 16.98
CA VAL A 49 9.52 -1.23 16.67
C VAL A 49 9.14 -2.62 16.21
N ILE A 50 9.63 -3.01 15.05
CA ILE A 50 9.60 -4.38 14.58
C ILE A 50 10.95 -4.98 14.94
N THR A 51 10.93 -6.04 15.74
CA THR A 51 12.13 -6.76 16.14
C THR A 51 12.37 -7.92 15.19
N ASP A 52 13.52 -7.96 14.56
CA ASP A 52 13.95 -9.12 13.80
C ASP A 52 14.49 -10.20 14.73
N THR A 53 14.08 -11.42 14.49
CA THR A 53 14.69 -12.58 15.14
C THR A 53 16.02 -12.86 14.47
N GLY A 54 17.09 -12.90 15.25
CA GLY A 54 18.42 -13.20 14.72
C GLY A 54 18.51 -14.58 14.06
N VAL A 55 19.47 -14.75 13.16
CA VAL A 55 19.73 -15.99 12.44
C VAL A 55 20.21 -17.08 13.42
N PRO A 56 19.55 -18.25 13.50
CA PRO A 56 20.01 -19.34 14.36
C PRO A 56 21.38 -19.86 13.90
N GLN A 57 22.34 -19.93 14.81
CA GLN A 57 23.68 -20.47 14.54
C GLN A 57 23.74 -21.96 14.90
N ASN A 58 24.17 -22.77 13.94
CA ASN A 58 24.46 -24.18 14.21
C ASN A 58 25.88 -24.31 14.80
N GLN A 59 25.99 -24.30 16.12
CA GLN A 59 27.26 -24.51 16.82
C GLN A 59 27.34 -25.93 17.36
N LEU A 60 28.16 -26.76 16.75
CA LEU A 60 28.40 -28.15 17.16
C LEU A 60 29.47 -28.30 18.26
N ALA A 61 30.20 -27.23 18.59
CA ALA A 61 31.31 -27.31 19.53
C ALA A 61 30.91 -26.84 20.93
N VAL A 62 30.89 -27.76 21.90
CA VAL A 62 30.61 -27.50 23.32
C VAL A 62 31.62 -26.53 23.98
N SER A 63 32.73 -26.20 23.30
CA SER A 63 33.80 -25.35 23.79
C SER A 63 33.84 -23.95 23.18
N SER A 64 32.96 -23.65 22.24
CA SER A 64 32.88 -22.29 21.67
C SER A 64 31.99 -21.41 22.52
N THR A 65 32.47 -20.21 22.85
CA THR A 65 31.66 -19.17 23.45
C THR A 65 30.49 -18.90 22.48
N ALA A 66 29.26 -19.04 22.98
CA ALA A 66 28.10 -18.64 22.19
C ALA A 66 28.29 -17.18 21.78
N THR A 67 28.20 -16.92 20.48
CA THR A 67 28.23 -15.54 20.01
C THR A 67 26.85 -14.94 20.35
N ASP A 68 26.83 -13.89 21.12
CA ASP A 68 25.59 -13.17 21.45
C ASP A 68 24.93 -12.74 20.15
N MET A 69 23.66 -13.08 20.00
CA MET A 69 22.88 -12.64 18.86
C MET A 69 22.44 -11.20 19.12
N GLU A 70 22.82 -10.30 18.22
CA GLU A 70 22.28 -8.95 18.23
C GLU A 70 20.82 -8.99 17.77
N ILE A 71 19.94 -8.41 18.58
CA ILE A 71 18.55 -8.19 18.20
C ILE A 71 18.52 -6.89 17.42
N HIS A 72 18.15 -6.99 16.14
CA HIS A 72 17.98 -5.79 15.29
C HIS A 72 16.54 -5.31 15.38
N GLU A 73 16.38 -4.02 15.59
CA GLU A 73 15.10 -3.37 15.72
C GLU A 73 14.92 -2.33 14.61
N ARG A 74 13.78 -2.40 13.92
CA ARG A 74 13.40 -1.43 12.92
C ARG A 74 12.25 -0.58 13.41
N GLU A 75 12.45 0.72 13.45
CA GLU A 75 11.39 1.68 13.77
C GLU A 75 10.51 1.94 12.53
N VAL A 76 9.22 1.66 12.65
CA VAL A 76 8.21 2.03 11.66
C VAL A 76 7.41 3.21 12.17
N SER A 77 7.35 4.28 11.41
CA SER A 77 6.58 5.47 11.74
C SER A 77 5.40 5.63 10.78
N MET A 78 4.22 5.87 11.34
CA MET A 78 3.00 6.14 10.58
C MET A 78 2.28 7.36 11.14
N SER A 79 1.65 8.14 10.27
CA SER A 79 0.87 9.32 10.66
C SER A 79 -0.62 9.08 10.48
N LEU A 80 -1.42 9.72 11.34
CA LEU A 80 -2.86 9.77 11.18
C LEU A 80 -3.23 10.64 9.99
N ASP A 81 -4.09 10.11 9.14
CA ASP A 81 -4.66 10.79 7.97
C ASP A 81 -6.12 11.18 8.26
N PRO A 82 -6.39 12.47 8.48
CA PRO A 82 -7.74 12.95 8.64
C PRO A 82 -8.41 13.21 7.30
N TRP A 83 -9.52 12.54 7.05
CA TRP A 83 -10.37 12.75 5.88
C TRP A 83 -11.73 13.25 6.31
N ASN A 84 -12.25 14.28 5.67
CA ASN A 84 -13.55 14.82 6.01
C ASN A 84 -14.35 15.24 4.78
N ILE A 85 -15.67 15.22 4.95
CA ILE A 85 -16.64 15.85 4.04
C ILE A 85 -17.58 16.70 4.89
N CYS A 86 -17.69 17.97 4.54
CA CYS A 86 -18.63 18.89 5.15
C CYS A 86 -19.80 19.16 4.20
N ILE A 87 -21.02 18.98 4.69
CA ILE A 87 -22.25 19.17 3.94
C ILE A 87 -23.03 20.28 4.63
N ASN A 88 -23.37 21.31 3.86
CA ASN A 88 -24.22 22.42 4.32
C ASN A 88 -25.62 22.20 3.76
N THR A 89 -26.61 22.16 4.63
CA THR A 89 -28.02 22.05 4.25
C THR A 89 -28.82 23.18 4.89
N ASN A 90 -29.78 23.73 4.17
CA ASN A 90 -30.73 24.65 4.76
C ASN A 90 -31.58 23.90 5.81
N ALA A 91 -31.85 24.51 6.94
CA ALA A 91 -32.64 23.90 8.01
C ALA A 91 -34.02 23.43 7.52
N ILE A 92 -34.64 24.15 6.58
CA ILE A 92 -35.93 23.79 5.98
C ILE A 92 -35.79 22.55 5.11
N GLU A 93 -34.77 22.48 4.25
CA GLU A 93 -34.51 21.35 3.36
C GLU A 93 -34.23 20.07 4.18
N SER A 94 -33.48 20.16 5.25
CA SER A 94 -33.15 18.99 6.08
C SER A 94 -34.36 18.40 6.80
N VAL A 95 -35.43 19.18 7.01
CA VAL A 95 -36.67 18.72 7.66
C VAL A 95 -37.65 18.18 6.62
N THR A 96 -37.64 18.72 5.40
CA THR A 96 -38.61 18.36 4.34
C THR A 96 -38.11 17.26 3.42
N ASP A 97 -36.81 17.02 3.35
CA ASP A 97 -36.22 15.99 2.49
C ASP A 97 -36.24 14.62 3.18
N LEU A 98 -37.21 13.80 2.81
CA LEU A 98 -37.33 12.43 3.30
C LEU A 98 -36.23 11.46 2.80
N ASN A 99 -35.47 11.86 1.78
CA ASN A 99 -34.44 11.02 1.16
C ASN A 99 -33.02 11.55 1.38
N TRP A 100 -32.83 12.57 2.26
CA TRP A 100 -31.52 13.19 2.51
C TRP A 100 -30.40 12.17 2.76
N ASP A 101 -30.71 11.11 3.52
CA ASP A 101 -29.75 10.05 3.85
C ASP A 101 -29.29 9.30 2.58
N LYS A 102 -30.21 8.98 1.68
CA LYS A 102 -29.91 8.22 0.45
C LYS A 102 -29.25 9.08 -0.62
N GLU A 103 -29.72 10.32 -0.79
CA GLU A 103 -29.30 11.17 -1.89
C GLU A 103 -28.06 11.99 -1.58
N VAL A 104 -27.82 12.32 -0.32
CA VAL A 104 -26.71 13.19 0.08
C VAL A 104 -25.70 12.46 0.95
N ALA A 105 -26.11 11.87 2.05
CA ALA A 105 -25.18 11.32 3.03
C ALA A 105 -24.45 10.07 2.53
N ILE A 106 -25.15 9.09 1.97
CA ILE A 106 -24.54 7.84 1.48
C ILE A 106 -23.55 8.09 0.33
N PRO A 107 -23.88 8.85 -0.74
CA PRO A 107 -22.93 9.11 -1.81
C PRO A 107 -21.67 9.88 -1.36
N ASN A 108 -21.82 10.84 -0.45
CA ASN A 108 -20.68 11.57 0.08
C ASN A 108 -19.80 10.71 0.99
N SER A 109 -20.39 9.84 1.77
CA SER A 109 -19.67 8.86 2.57
C SER A 109 -18.87 7.88 1.70
N GLN A 110 -19.45 7.42 0.59
CA GLN A 110 -18.75 6.58 -0.38
C GLN A 110 -17.54 7.31 -1.01
N LYS A 111 -17.67 8.61 -1.28
CA LYS A 111 -16.54 9.42 -1.78
C LYS A 111 -15.43 9.50 -0.76
N LEU A 112 -15.77 9.68 0.53
CA LEU A 112 -14.81 9.73 1.63
C LEU A 112 -14.03 8.41 1.75
N VAL A 113 -14.76 7.29 1.79
CA VAL A 113 -14.17 5.95 1.81
C VAL A 113 -13.25 5.71 0.61
N ASN A 114 -13.72 6.06 -0.59
CA ASN A 114 -12.94 5.89 -1.80
C ASN A 114 -11.66 6.71 -1.78
N ALA A 115 -11.67 7.89 -1.17
CA ALA A 115 -10.47 8.73 -1.04
C ALA A 115 -9.44 8.08 -0.12
N VAL A 116 -9.87 7.54 1.03
CA VAL A 116 -8.99 6.82 1.98
C VAL A 116 -8.36 5.59 1.32
N VAL A 117 -9.18 4.73 0.70
CA VAL A 117 -8.68 3.50 0.05
C VAL A 117 -7.73 3.84 -1.11
N ARG A 118 -8.07 4.82 -1.94
CA ARG A 118 -7.21 5.26 -3.06
C ARG A 118 -5.85 5.72 -2.56
N LYS A 119 -5.81 6.54 -1.51
CA LYS A 119 -4.55 7.03 -0.94
C LYS A 119 -3.70 5.89 -0.41
N ALA A 120 -4.30 4.93 0.30
CA ALA A 120 -3.60 3.75 0.80
C ALA A 120 -3.01 2.92 -0.36
N VAL A 121 -3.82 2.57 -1.37
CA VAL A 121 -3.35 1.81 -2.54
C VAL A 121 -2.21 2.54 -3.25
N GLU A 122 -2.34 3.86 -3.48
CA GLU A 122 -1.30 4.64 -4.17
C GLU A 122 0.00 4.76 -3.35
N GLY A 123 -0.10 4.78 -2.02
CA GLY A 123 1.05 4.80 -1.11
C GLY A 123 1.74 3.45 -0.98
N ASP A 124 0.96 2.38 -1.00
CA ASP A 124 1.45 1.02 -0.81
C ASP A 124 2.22 0.47 -2.03
N LEU A 125 1.90 0.94 -3.26
CA LEU A 125 2.63 0.54 -4.46
C LEU A 125 4.13 0.78 -4.35
N GLY A 126 4.54 1.88 -3.72
CA GLY A 126 5.95 2.19 -3.49
C GLY A 126 6.62 1.39 -2.38
N LYS A 127 5.85 0.64 -1.58
CA LYS A 127 6.35 -0.06 -0.40
C LYS A 127 6.52 -1.57 -0.58
N CYS A 128 6.43 -2.08 -1.80
CA CYS A 128 6.61 -3.50 -2.09
C CYS A 128 8.10 -3.85 -2.16
N GLY A 129 8.49 -4.98 -1.56
CA GLY A 129 9.88 -5.46 -1.57
C GLY A 129 10.28 -6.06 -2.91
N VAL A 130 9.38 -6.75 -3.59
CA VAL A 130 9.61 -7.40 -4.89
C VAL A 130 8.51 -7.04 -5.89
N ALA A 131 8.80 -7.18 -7.18
CA ALA A 131 7.81 -7.01 -8.23
C ALA A 131 7.92 -8.11 -9.29
N PHE A 132 6.77 -8.61 -9.71
CA PHE A 132 6.65 -9.62 -10.76
C PHE A 132 5.84 -9.07 -11.93
N VAL A 133 6.43 -9.12 -13.11
CA VAL A 133 5.87 -8.56 -14.34
C VAL A 133 5.75 -9.65 -15.39
N GLY A 134 4.61 -9.71 -16.08
CA GLY A 134 4.42 -10.70 -17.14
C GLY A 134 2.99 -10.77 -17.68
N GLU A 135 2.69 -11.85 -18.33
CA GLU A 135 1.38 -12.11 -18.95
C GLU A 135 0.63 -13.21 -18.19
N GLY A 136 -0.70 -13.11 -18.16
CA GLY A 136 -1.56 -14.10 -17.55
C GLY A 136 -1.35 -14.32 -16.06
N PHE A 137 -1.41 -15.58 -15.60
CA PHE A 137 -1.23 -15.96 -14.19
C PHE A 137 0.25 -16.00 -13.73
N ALA A 138 1.21 -15.95 -14.63
CA ALA A 138 2.61 -16.13 -14.26
C ALA A 138 3.12 -15.16 -13.16
N PRO A 139 2.82 -13.84 -13.22
CA PRO A 139 3.21 -12.93 -12.15
C PRO A 139 2.55 -13.24 -10.81
N LEU A 140 1.27 -13.64 -10.82
CA LEU A 140 0.52 -14.00 -9.62
C LEU A 140 1.11 -15.26 -8.96
N SER A 141 1.37 -16.29 -9.78
CA SER A 141 1.96 -17.55 -9.31
C SER A 141 3.35 -17.34 -8.70
N LYS A 142 4.23 -16.58 -9.38
CA LYS A 142 5.56 -16.28 -8.87
C LYS A 142 5.52 -15.48 -7.57
N ALA A 143 4.63 -14.49 -7.48
CA ALA A 143 4.49 -13.67 -6.29
C ALA A 143 3.95 -14.49 -5.10
N SER A 144 2.96 -15.35 -5.32
CA SER A 144 2.42 -16.23 -4.28
C SER A 144 3.45 -17.28 -3.83
N ALA A 145 4.22 -17.86 -4.75
CA ALA A 145 5.29 -18.80 -4.42
C ALA A 145 6.39 -18.12 -3.60
N TYR A 146 6.88 -16.97 -4.05
CA TYR A 146 7.88 -16.19 -3.34
C TYR A 146 7.45 -15.87 -1.89
N LEU A 147 6.23 -15.36 -1.72
CA LEU A 147 5.71 -15.05 -0.38
C LEU A 147 5.48 -16.31 0.47
N GLY A 148 5.06 -17.40 -0.15
CA GLY A 148 4.91 -18.70 0.53
C GLY A 148 6.22 -19.27 1.04
N ASP A 149 7.35 -18.97 0.38
CA ASP A 149 8.68 -19.36 0.83
C ASP A 149 9.19 -18.50 2.00
N ILE A 150 8.75 -17.21 2.04
CA ILE A 150 9.19 -16.26 3.07
C ILE A 150 8.35 -16.38 4.35
N THR A 151 7.06 -16.68 4.24
CA THR A 151 6.14 -16.66 5.38
C THR A 151 5.16 -17.82 5.35
N ASN A 152 4.81 -18.32 6.55
CA ASN A 152 3.73 -19.28 6.73
C ASN A 152 2.36 -18.62 6.95
N GLU A 153 2.28 -17.31 6.91
CA GLU A 153 1.04 -16.55 7.10
C GLU A 153 0.13 -16.66 5.87
N LYS A 154 -1.16 -16.45 6.07
CA LYS A 154 -2.13 -16.43 4.98
C LYS A 154 -1.86 -15.28 4.00
N LEU A 155 -1.97 -15.56 2.70
CA LEU A 155 -1.71 -14.59 1.65
C LEU A 155 -3.00 -14.01 1.10
N TYR A 156 -3.01 -12.69 0.89
CA TYR A 156 -4.12 -11.93 0.31
C TYR A 156 -3.66 -11.16 -0.92
N GLY A 157 -4.30 -11.44 -2.05
CA GLY A 157 -4.05 -10.77 -3.33
C GLY A 157 -5.12 -9.73 -3.63
N PHE A 158 -4.73 -8.54 -3.99
CA PHE A 158 -5.61 -7.47 -4.45
C PHE A 158 -5.21 -7.10 -5.87
N ILE A 159 -6.09 -7.35 -6.82
CA ILE A 159 -5.80 -7.15 -8.24
C ILE A 159 -6.80 -6.22 -8.90
N SER A 160 -6.37 -5.51 -9.92
CA SER A 160 -7.26 -4.70 -10.74
C SER A 160 -8.33 -5.58 -11.41
N SER A 161 -9.55 -5.10 -11.53
CA SER A 161 -10.62 -5.76 -12.30
C SER A 161 -10.23 -6.01 -13.77
N GLN A 162 -9.29 -5.24 -14.30
CA GLN A 162 -8.76 -5.45 -15.65
C GLN A 162 -7.89 -6.71 -15.73
N ILE A 163 -7.15 -7.05 -14.67
CA ILE A 163 -6.41 -8.31 -14.58
C ILE A 163 -7.39 -9.49 -14.63
N GLU A 164 -8.48 -9.41 -13.85
CA GLU A 164 -9.54 -10.41 -13.88
C GLU A 164 -10.09 -10.61 -15.31
N ALA A 165 -10.38 -9.52 -16.02
CA ALA A 165 -10.85 -9.57 -17.39
C ALA A 165 -9.83 -10.22 -18.36
N ILE A 166 -8.54 -9.88 -18.24
CA ILE A 166 -7.47 -10.50 -19.03
C ILE A 166 -7.38 -12.00 -18.76
N LEU A 167 -7.39 -12.41 -17.51
CA LEU A 167 -7.30 -13.81 -17.11
C LEU A 167 -8.49 -14.62 -17.62
N THR A 168 -9.70 -14.08 -17.50
CA THR A 168 -10.93 -14.70 -17.98
C THR A 168 -10.93 -14.85 -19.51
N THR A 169 -10.48 -13.82 -20.22
CA THR A 169 -10.38 -13.84 -21.70
C THR A 169 -9.40 -14.92 -22.17
N ASN A 170 -8.33 -15.17 -21.43
CA ASN A 170 -7.35 -16.19 -21.74
C ASN A 170 -7.80 -17.61 -21.32
N GLY A 171 -9.06 -17.80 -20.94
CA GLY A 171 -9.61 -19.09 -20.48
C GLY A 171 -9.10 -19.54 -19.12
N GLN A 172 -8.46 -18.66 -18.37
CA GLN A 172 -7.94 -18.89 -17.03
C GLN A 172 -8.97 -18.43 -16.00
N GLN A 173 -9.27 -19.26 -15.02
CA GLN A 173 -10.27 -18.96 -14.00
C GLN A 173 -9.71 -19.21 -12.61
N PHE A 174 -10.08 -18.35 -11.67
CA PHE A 174 -9.87 -18.63 -10.24
C PHE A 174 -10.78 -19.77 -9.80
N VAL A 175 -10.30 -20.59 -8.88
CA VAL A 175 -11.13 -21.65 -8.30
C VAL A 175 -12.19 -20.99 -7.40
N PRO A 176 -13.48 -21.09 -7.72
CA PRO A 176 -14.51 -20.42 -6.94
C PRO A 176 -14.67 -21.08 -5.55
N THR A 177 -14.52 -20.29 -4.52
CA THR A 177 -14.78 -20.67 -3.13
C THR A 177 -16.16 -20.12 -2.73
N GLY A 178 -17.26 -20.74 -3.18
CA GLY A 178 -18.61 -20.37 -2.77
C GLY A 178 -19.25 -19.21 -3.57
N ALA A 179 -20.04 -19.56 -4.57
CA ALA A 179 -20.54 -18.62 -5.58
C ALA A 179 -21.40 -17.42 -5.11
N PRO A 180 -22.28 -17.47 -4.06
CA PRO A 180 -23.13 -16.31 -3.73
C PRO A 180 -22.42 -15.21 -2.93
N GLU A 181 -21.38 -15.53 -2.17
CA GLU A 181 -20.68 -14.57 -1.32
C GLU A 181 -19.57 -13.83 -2.07
N MET A 182 -19.06 -14.41 -3.15
CA MET A 182 -18.02 -13.83 -4.00
C MET A 182 -18.41 -12.45 -4.55
N TYR A 183 -19.64 -12.31 -5.04
CA TYR A 183 -20.12 -11.07 -5.63
C TYR A 183 -20.34 -9.95 -4.60
N LYS A 184 -20.59 -10.29 -3.34
CA LYS A 184 -20.82 -9.30 -2.27
C LYS A 184 -19.53 -8.79 -1.66
N SER A 185 -18.50 -9.63 -1.56
CA SER A 185 -17.23 -9.32 -0.89
C SER A 185 -16.09 -8.94 -1.82
N GLY A 186 -16.30 -8.99 -3.15
CA GLY A 186 -15.24 -8.80 -4.13
C GLY A 186 -14.20 -9.93 -4.14
N LEU A 187 -14.51 -11.05 -3.49
CA LEU A 187 -13.66 -12.24 -3.47
C LEU A 187 -13.71 -12.93 -4.84
N LEU A 188 -12.56 -13.12 -5.47
CA LEU A 188 -12.43 -13.80 -6.76
C LEU A 188 -12.22 -15.31 -6.61
N GLY A 189 -11.54 -15.72 -5.54
CA GLY A 189 -11.20 -17.10 -5.23
C GLY A 189 -9.78 -17.25 -4.73
N THR A 190 -9.33 -18.49 -4.59
CA THR A 190 -7.95 -18.83 -4.17
C THR A 190 -7.14 -19.33 -5.36
N PHE A 191 -5.87 -18.94 -5.41
CA PHE A 191 -4.91 -19.40 -6.40
C PHE A 191 -3.52 -19.43 -5.76
N HIS A 192 -2.82 -20.57 -5.88
CA HIS A 192 -1.51 -20.77 -5.24
C HIS A 192 -1.43 -20.34 -3.78
N GLY A 193 -2.44 -20.69 -2.98
CA GLY A 193 -2.46 -20.38 -1.54
C GLY A 193 -2.84 -18.96 -1.16
N ALA A 194 -2.99 -18.05 -2.13
CA ALA A 194 -3.43 -16.68 -1.88
C ALA A 194 -4.93 -16.52 -2.18
N GLU A 195 -5.62 -15.74 -1.34
CA GLU A 195 -7.01 -15.33 -1.53
C GLU A 195 -7.06 -14.02 -2.31
N TYR A 196 -7.66 -14.02 -3.51
CA TYR A 196 -7.69 -12.87 -4.39
C TYR A 196 -8.98 -12.08 -4.30
N ARG A 197 -8.85 -10.75 -4.32
CA ARG A 197 -9.97 -9.79 -4.31
C ARG A 197 -9.79 -8.74 -5.39
N SER A 198 -10.90 -8.31 -5.99
CA SER A 198 -10.92 -7.22 -6.96
C SER A 198 -10.73 -5.86 -6.26
N GLN A 199 -9.87 -5.02 -6.82
CA GLN A 199 -9.61 -3.67 -6.33
C GLN A 199 -9.50 -2.66 -7.49
N ARG A 200 -10.44 -1.73 -7.56
CA ARG A 200 -10.58 -0.77 -8.69
C ARG A 200 -9.60 0.40 -8.68
N PHE A 201 -8.85 0.60 -7.60
CA PHE A 201 -7.99 1.80 -7.47
C PHE A 201 -6.56 1.59 -7.98
N PHE A 202 -6.20 0.38 -8.39
CA PHE A 202 -4.94 0.17 -9.10
C PHE A 202 -4.99 0.85 -10.47
N LYS A 203 -4.08 1.78 -10.67
CA LYS A 203 -3.95 2.49 -11.96
C LYS A 203 -3.18 1.64 -12.96
N GLN A 204 -3.50 1.85 -14.23
CA GLN A 204 -2.72 1.30 -15.33
C GLN A 204 -1.33 1.96 -15.35
N VAL A 205 -0.28 1.14 -15.49
CA VAL A 205 1.09 1.59 -15.74
C VAL A 205 1.38 1.42 -17.23
N LYS A 206 1.50 2.54 -17.93
CA LYS A 206 1.79 2.54 -19.38
C LYS A 206 3.26 2.81 -19.59
N ILE A 207 4.00 1.80 -20.02
CA ILE A 207 5.42 1.90 -20.37
C ILE A 207 5.52 2.04 -21.89
N SER A 208 5.98 3.22 -22.35
CA SER A 208 6.11 3.48 -23.78
C SER A 208 7.34 2.79 -24.36
N ALA A 209 7.32 2.53 -25.67
CA ALA A 209 8.49 2.01 -26.36
C ALA A 209 9.69 2.97 -26.27
N ASP A 210 9.45 4.28 -26.32
CA ASP A 210 10.48 5.30 -26.16
C ASP A 210 11.14 5.26 -24.79
N CYS A 211 10.37 4.98 -23.72
CA CYS A 211 10.91 4.79 -22.37
C CYS A 211 11.86 3.59 -22.32
N VAL A 212 11.44 2.44 -22.88
CA VAL A 212 12.28 1.24 -22.92
C VAL A 212 13.54 1.48 -23.77
N THR A 213 13.39 2.08 -24.93
CA THR A 213 14.53 2.40 -25.81
C THR A 213 15.50 3.36 -25.13
N GLY A 214 14.99 4.42 -24.49
CA GLY A 214 15.80 5.41 -23.79
C GLY A 214 16.54 4.86 -22.57
N LEU A 215 15.99 3.85 -21.91
CA LEU A 215 16.59 3.19 -20.75
C LEU A 215 17.32 1.87 -21.09
N THR A 216 17.39 1.47 -22.36
CA THR A 216 18.14 0.28 -22.75
C THR A 216 19.63 0.47 -22.47
N GLY A 217 20.22 -0.44 -21.70
CA GLY A 217 21.62 -0.36 -21.27
C GLY A 217 21.90 0.74 -20.24
N ALA A 218 20.86 1.31 -19.64
CA ALA A 218 21.02 2.28 -18.57
C ALA A 218 21.66 1.65 -17.33
N THR A 219 22.42 2.47 -16.62
CA THR A 219 23.04 2.16 -15.34
C THR A 219 22.62 3.20 -14.31
N LEU A 220 22.91 2.96 -13.08
CA LEU A 220 22.89 4.02 -12.08
C LEU A 220 24.11 4.93 -12.27
N ALA A 221 24.05 6.16 -11.79
CA ALA A 221 25.14 7.12 -11.88
C ALA A 221 26.42 6.57 -11.21
N SER A 222 27.58 7.04 -11.67
CA SER A 222 28.88 6.63 -11.12
C SER A 222 29.16 7.17 -9.71
N SER A 223 28.36 8.13 -9.25
CA SER A 223 28.44 8.70 -7.91
C SER A 223 27.06 9.17 -7.45
N SER A 224 26.79 9.07 -6.15
CA SER A 224 25.49 9.44 -5.56
C SER A 224 24.31 8.80 -6.30
N ALA A 225 24.46 7.53 -6.67
CA ALA A 225 23.48 6.78 -7.44
C ALA A 225 22.20 6.52 -6.64
N TYR A 226 22.34 6.28 -5.34
CA TYR A 226 21.27 6.17 -4.36
C TYR A 226 21.47 7.24 -3.28
N THR A 227 20.44 8.03 -3.03
CA THR A 227 20.46 9.06 -1.98
C THR A 227 19.19 8.96 -1.16
N ASP A 228 19.33 8.67 0.13
CA ASP A 228 18.22 8.72 1.09
C ASP A 228 17.84 10.19 1.37
N ASN A 229 16.58 10.53 1.17
CA ASN A 229 16.05 11.87 1.38
C ASN A 229 15.60 12.12 2.83
N SER A 230 15.80 11.17 3.74
CA SER A 230 15.44 11.24 5.17
C SER A 230 13.94 11.48 5.46
N ASN A 231 13.07 11.28 4.47
CA ASN A 231 11.62 11.43 4.58
C ASN A 231 10.88 10.14 4.19
N GLY A 232 11.54 8.99 4.28
CA GLY A 232 11.03 7.69 3.83
C GLY A 232 11.07 7.49 2.33
N THR A 233 11.68 8.44 1.57
CA THR A 233 11.94 8.29 0.14
C THR A 233 13.43 8.33 -0.15
N ALA A 234 13.81 7.76 -1.29
CA ALA A 234 15.16 7.84 -1.82
C ALA A 234 15.13 8.28 -3.29
N THR A 235 16.24 8.81 -3.76
CA THR A 235 16.43 9.19 -5.15
C THR A 235 17.41 8.22 -5.81
N LEU A 236 16.95 7.56 -6.89
CA LEU A 236 17.82 6.82 -7.81
C LEU A 236 18.20 7.72 -8.98
N LYS A 237 19.47 7.91 -9.19
CA LYS A 237 19.98 8.68 -10.33
C LYS A 237 20.38 7.75 -11.46
N LEU A 238 19.57 7.72 -12.50
CA LEU A 238 19.81 6.93 -13.71
C LEU A 238 20.79 7.65 -14.63
N SER A 239 21.65 6.89 -15.31
CA SER A 239 22.56 7.34 -16.36
C SER A 239 22.33 6.49 -17.60
N PHE A 240 22.15 7.11 -18.76
CA PHE A 240 21.87 6.43 -20.03
C PHE A 240 22.45 7.23 -21.21
N SER A 241 22.49 6.62 -22.38
CA SER A 241 22.88 7.30 -23.61
C SER A 241 21.92 8.45 -23.90
N ALA A 242 22.37 9.50 -24.57
CA ALA A 242 21.54 10.64 -24.92
C ALA A 242 20.22 10.19 -25.56
N ALA A 243 19.10 10.55 -24.96
CA ALA A 243 17.79 10.18 -25.42
C ALA A 243 17.51 10.78 -26.81
N ALA A 244 17.22 9.95 -27.81
CA ALA A 244 16.90 10.43 -29.15
C ALA A 244 15.59 11.22 -29.15
N THR A 245 14.59 10.76 -28.37
CA THR A 245 13.28 11.42 -28.16
C THR A 245 13.02 11.58 -26.67
N GLY A 246 12.26 12.60 -26.29
CA GLY A 246 11.82 12.72 -24.90
C GLY A 246 10.85 11.58 -24.54
N PHE A 247 10.92 11.11 -23.30
CA PHE A 247 10.05 10.05 -22.79
C PHE A 247 9.64 10.30 -21.34
N THR A 248 8.69 9.54 -20.85
CA THR A 248 8.27 9.60 -19.45
C THR A 248 8.49 8.25 -18.79
N ILE A 249 9.13 8.26 -17.62
CA ILE A 249 9.20 7.11 -16.71
C ILE A 249 7.92 7.15 -15.86
N PRO A 250 6.99 6.20 -16.01
CA PRO A 250 5.68 6.32 -15.37
C PRO A 250 5.74 5.92 -13.89
N LYS A 251 4.92 6.57 -13.09
CA LYS A 251 4.62 6.14 -11.71
C LYS A 251 4.15 4.68 -11.70
N GLY A 252 4.65 3.91 -10.75
CA GLY A 252 4.33 2.48 -10.61
C GLY A 252 5.23 1.56 -11.44
N MET A 253 6.16 2.09 -12.23
CA MET A 253 7.13 1.26 -12.95
C MET A 253 8.17 0.71 -11.96
N PRO A 254 8.35 -0.62 -11.86
CA PRO A 254 9.44 -1.19 -11.09
C PRO A 254 10.76 -1.07 -11.84
N ILE A 255 11.83 -0.81 -11.08
CA ILE A 255 13.22 -0.79 -11.54
C ILE A 255 13.97 -1.78 -10.66
N TRP A 256 14.64 -2.76 -11.25
CA TRP A 256 15.53 -3.67 -10.54
C TRP A 256 16.97 -3.23 -10.72
N VAL A 257 17.76 -3.28 -9.67
CA VAL A 257 19.17 -2.95 -9.68
C VAL A 257 19.98 -4.24 -9.55
N GLU A 258 20.90 -4.49 -10.48
CA GLU A 258 21.76 -5.67 -10.45
C GLU A 258 22.59 -5.68 -9.16
N GLY A 259 22.64 -6.83 -8.47
CA GLY A 259 23.36 -6.98 -7.20
C GLY A 259 22.58 -6.56 -5.95
N VAL A 260 21.34 -6.06 -6.09
CA VAL A 260 20.49 -5.69 -4.97
C VAL A 260 19.33 -6.68 -4.86
N TYR A 261 19.44 -7.60 -3.92
CA TYR A 261 18.46 -8.67 -3.70
C TYR A 261 17.53 -8.33 -2.53
N ALA A 262 16.29 -8.78 -2.61
CA ALA A 262 15.36 -8.68 -1.49
C ALA A 262 15.76 -9.67 -0.39
N THR A 263 15.44 -9.34 0.85
CA THR A 263 15.63 -10.23 2.00
C THR A 263 14.30 -10.82 2.45
N ASP A 264 14.35 -11.97 3.10
CA ASP A 264 13.22 -12.57 3.80
C ASP A 264 12.95 -11.86 5.15
N LEU A 265 11.99 -12.39 5.93
CA LEU A 265 11.63 -11.83 7.24
C LEU A 265 12.70 -12.03 8.32
N VAL A 266 13.62 -12.95 8.11
CA VAL A 266 14.75 -13.22 9.01
C VAL A 266 15.97 -12.35 8.66
N GLY A 267 15.96 -11.74 7.45
CA GLY A 267 17.03 -10.90 6.95
C GLY A 267 18.01 -11.65 6.03
N ASP A 268 17.73 -12.89 5.66
CA ASP A 268 18.53 -13.63 4.70
C ASP A 268 18.17 -13.24 3.25
N VAL A 269 19.19 -13.28 2.38
CA VAL A 269 19.02 -12.95 0.98
C VAL A 269 18.11 -13.96 0.28
N THR A 270 17.21 -13.46 -0.55
CA THR A 270 16.36 -14.28 -1.42
C THR A 270 16.96 -14.34 -2.84
N GLU A 271 16.44 -15.22 -3.70
CA GLU A 271 16.85 -15.29 -5.11
C GLU A 271 16.27 -14.15 -5.97
N CYS A 272 15.41 -13.29 -5.40
CA CYS A 272 14.71 -12.24 -6.12
C CYS A 272 15.40 -10.88 -5.96
N LEU A 273 15.59 -10.16 -7.07
CA LEU A 273 16.04 -8.77 -7.02
C LEU A 273 15.00 -7.89 -6.34
N HIS A 274 15.45 -6.97 -5.51
CA HIS A 274 14.58 -5.96 -4.93
C HIS A 274 14.04 -5.03 -6.02
N ALA A 275 12.74 -4.68 -5.91
CA ALA A 275 12.07 -3.82 -6.87
C ALA A 275 11.89 -2.40 -6.31
N PHE A 276 12.56 -1.44 -6.92
CA PHE A 276 12.34 -0.02 -6.65
C PHE A 276 11.20 0.50 -7.50
N VAL A 277 10.05 0.77 -6.88
CA VAL A 277 8.86 1.24 -7.60
C VAL A 277 8.87 2.76 -7.68
N VAL A 278 8.74 3.32 -8.88
CA VAL A 278 8.72 4.76 -9.13
C VAL A 278 7.47 5.39 -8.51
N THR A 279 7.64 6.40 -7.67
CA THR A 279 6.54 7.00 -6.89
C THR A 279 5.85 8.17 -7.60
N ALA A 280 6.48 8.76 -8.61
CA ALA A 280 5.93 9.87 -9.40
C ALA A 280 6.41 9.79 -10.85
N ASP A 281 5.61 10.30 -11.80
CA ASP A 281 6.01 10.38 -13.20
C ASP A 281 7.23 11.30 -13.36
N VAL A 282 8.23 10.85 -14.14
CA VAL A 282 9.43 11.61 -14.43
C VAL A 282 9.55 11.83 -15.94
N SER A 283 9.45 13.08 -16.36
CA SER A 283 9.63 13.47 -17.77
C SER A 283 11.13 13.66 -18.08
N VAL A 284 11.61 12.95 -19.08
CA VAL A 284 12.97 13.01 -19.59
C VAL A 284 12.97 13.75 -20.92
N ALA A 285 13.73 14.83 -21.00
CA ALA A 285 13.84 15.61 -22.25
C ALA A 285 14.66 14.87 -23.31
N SER A 286 14.47 15.21 -24.59
CA SER A 286 15.39 14.78 -25.66
C SER A 286 16.80 15.26 -25.35
N SER A 287 17.79 14.46 -25.72
CA SER A 287 19.22 14.70 -25.46
C SER A 287 19.64 14.62 -23.99
N ALA A 288 18.73 14.34 -23.05
CA ALA A 288 19.12 14.07 -21.68
C ALA A 288 19.94 12.78 -21.57
N THR A 289 20.91 12.76 -20.67
CA THR A 289 21.79 11.59 -20.39
C THR A 289 21.57 11.04 -18.98
N SER A 290 20.72 11.66 -18.20
CA SER A 290 20.40 11.24 -16.84
C SER A 290 18.97 11.61 -16.44
N ALA A 291 18.43 10.87 -15.49
CA ALA A 291 17.17 11.16 -14.84
C ALA A 291 17.25 10.80 -13.37
N SER A 292 16.54 11.56 -12.53
CA SER A 292 16.38 11.25 -11.11
C SER A 292 14.97 10.75 -10.87
N VAL A 293 14.83 9.53 -10.35
CA VAL A 293 13.56 8.94 -10.00
C VAL A 293 13.43 8.83 -8.49
N VAL A 294 12.25 9.15 -7.97
CA VAL A 294 11.96 9.03 -6.54
C VAL A 294 11.33 7.66 -6.29
N VAL A 295 11.90 6.94 -5.33
CA VAL A 295 11.48 5.62 -4.87
C VAL A 295 11.34 5.64 -3.35
N ARG A 296 10.85 4.57 -2.74
CA ARG A 296 10.90 4.41 -1.28
C ARG A 296 12.35 4.18 -0.82
N ALA A 297 12.71 4.78 0.31
CA ALA A 297 13.96 4.44 0.98
C ALA A 297 13.90 3.02 1.54
N VAL A 298 15.01 2.29 1.45
CA VAL A 298 15.14 0.91 1.94
C VAL A 298 16.26 0.82 2.98
N HIS A 299 16.12 -0.09 3.94
CA HIS A 299 17.15 -0.36 4.92
C HIS A 299 18.26 -1.23 4.30
N LEU A 300 19.46 -0.64 4.18
CA LEU A 300 20.59 -1.24 3.48
C LEU A 300 21.45 -2.13 4.41
N SER A 301 21.44 -1.87 5.71
CA SER A 301 22.33 -2.50 6.67
C SER A 301 21.56 -3.03 7.88
N SER A 302 21.97 -4.19 8.36
CA SER A 302 21.48 -4.81 9.59
C SER A 302 21.89 -4.00 10.84
N ALA A 303 22.98 -3.24 10.80
CA ALA A 303 23.42 -2.40 11.92
C ALA A 303 22.48 -1.21 12.22
N THR A 304 21.67 -0.80 11.25
CA THR A 304 20.70 0.30 11.41
C THR A 304 19.26 -0.18 11.61
N GLY A 305 19.06 -1.49 11.75
CA GLY A 305 17.78 -2.14 11.87
C GLY A 305 17.69 -3.36 10.94
N SER A 306 16.49 -3.91 10.78
CA SER A 306 16.26 -5.03 9.89
C SER A 306 16.45 -4.59 8.44
N ARG A 307 17.44 -5.17 7.76
CA ARG A 307 17.72 -4.86 6.36
C ARG A 307 16.62 -5.41 5.46
N GLU A 308 16.32 -4.67 4.41
CA GLU A 308 15.33 -5.07 3.40
C GLU A 308 15.99 -5.57 2.12
N VAL A 309 17.29 -5.30 1.98
CA VAL A 309 18.09 -5.65 0.81
C VAL A 309 19.48 -6.14 1.23
N ALA A 310 20.04 -7.03 0.42
CA ALA A 310 21.39 -7.57 0.62
C ALA A 310 22.10 -7.81 -0.71
N THR A 311 23.41 -8.05 -0.66
CA THR A 311 24.15 -8.60 -1.79
C THR A 311 23.81 -10.08 -1.99
N GLU A 312 24.17 -10.66 -3.16
CA GLU A 312 24.01 -12.09 -3.41
C GLU A 312 24.71 -12.97 -2.35
N GLY A 313 25.81 -12.48 -1.78
CA GLY A 313 26.55 -13.15 -0.70
C GLY A 313 25.99 -12.89 0.70
N ASN A 314 24.75 -12.41 0.83
CA ASN A 314 24.10 -12.10 2.10
C ASN A 314 24.83 -11.07 2.98
N ALA A 315 25.54 -10.11 2.35
CA ALA A 315 26.20 -9.00 3.03
C ALA A 315 25.34 -7.72 2.96
N ASP A 316 25.53 -6.84 3.93
CA ASP A 316 24.94 -5.51 3.93
C ASP A 316 25.37 -4.70 2.71
N LEU A 317 24.48 -3.82 2.24
CA LEU A 317 24.74 -2.89 1.15
C LEU A 317 25.11 -1.50 1.69
N ALA A 318 26.07 -0.86 1.04
CA ALA A 318 26.34 0.55 1.20
C ALA A 318 25.74 1.36 0.03
N THR A 319 25.51 2.65 0.22
CA THR A 319 25.03 3.52 -0.87
C THR A 319 25.96 3.56 -2.07
N THR A 320 27.25 3.27 -1.87
CA THR A 320 28.26 3.18 -2.93
C THR A 320 28.11 1.95 -3.83
N ASP A 321 27.48 0.89 -3.35
CA ASP A 321 27.28 -0.35 -4.11
C ASP A 321 26.29 -0.17 -5.26
N PHE A 322 25.48 0.89 -5.19
CA PHE A 322 24.59 1.30 -6.26
C PHE A 322 25.32 1.99 -7.43
N ASN A 323 26.55 2.48 -7.21
CA ASN A 323 27.26 3.26 -8.22
C ASN A 323 27.58 2.41 -9.45
N SER A 324 27.17 2.89 -10.62
CA SER A 324 27.34 2.23 -11.93
C SER A 324 26.66 0.86 -12.05
N ALA A 325 25.80 0.46 -11.10
CA ALA A 325 25.05 -0.78 -11.19
C ALA A 325 24.09 -0.75 -12.39
N LYS A 326 23.96 -1.87 -13.09
CA LYS A 326 23.02 -1.99 -14.20
C LYS A 326 21.60 -2.06 -13.68
N ILE A 327 20.67 -1.55 -14.47
CA ILE A 327 19.26 -1.63 -14.16
C ILE A 327 18.53 -2.53 -15.15
N ALA A 328 17.48 -3.19 -14.66
CA ALA A 328 16.49 -3.88 -15.46
C ALA A 328 15.12 -3.19 -15.30
N ILE A 329 14.36 -3.14 -16.41
CA ILE A 329 13.04 -2.53 -16.47
C ILE A 329 12.08 -3.46 -17.21
N PRO A 330 10.75 -3.33 -17.02
CA PRO A 330 9.78 -4.08 -17.80
C PRO A 330 9.81 -3.70 -19.29
N ALA A 331 9.36 -4.61 -20.13
CA ALA A 331 9.13 -4.34 -21.56
C ALA A 331 8.04 -3.26 -21.76
N SER A 332 7.95 -2.69 -22.95
CA SER A 332 6.87 -1.77 -23.29
C SER A 332 5.51 -2.45 -23.28
N GLY A 333 4.50 -1.73 -22.81
CA GLY A 333 3.13 -2.24 -22.74
C GLY A 333 2.25 -1.50 -21.77
N ASN A 334 1.00 -1.91 -21.73
CA ASN A 334 0.01 -1.44 -20.80
C ASN A 334 -0.16 -2.52 -19.72
N TYR A 335 0.26 -2.21 -18.52
CA TYR A 335 0.22 -3.14 -17.39
C TYR A 335 -0.86 -2.73 -16.39
N PHE A 336 -1.52 -3.71 -15.82
CA PHE A 336 -2.47 -3.52 -14.74
C PHE A 336 -1.86 -4.01 -13.43
N GLY A 337 -2.00 -3.19 -12.40
CA GLY A 337 -1.36 -3.43 -11.11
C GLY A 337 -2.17 -4.31 -10.17
N GLY A 338 -1.47 -4.96 -9.27
CA GLY A 338 -1.99 -5.68 -8.11
C GLY A 338 -0.92 -5.80 -7.03
N ILE A 339 -1.35 -6.16 -5.83
CA ILE A 339 -0.47 -6.42 -4.68
C ILE A 339 -0.88 -7.75 -4.06
N ILE A 340 0.10 -8.61 -3.76
CA ILE A 340 -0.10 -9.74 -2.83
C ILE A 340 0.66 -9.41 -1.56
N ARG A 341 0.02 -9.65 -0.42
CA ARG A 341 0.63 -9.43 0.89
C ARG A 341 0.30 -10.57 1.86
N ALA A 342 1.21 -10.82 2.78
CA ALA A 342 0.97 -11.71 3.90
C ALA A 342 0.06 -11.04 4.95
N GLU A 343 -0.61 -11.85 5.74
CA GLU A 343 -1.36 -11.39 6.90
C GLU A 343 -0.43 -10.66 7.88
N GLY A 344 -0.85 -9.47 8.33
CA GLY A 344 -0.06 -8.63 9.22
C GLY A 344 0.99 -7.75 8.53
N ALA A 345 1.20 -7.85 7.22
CA ALA A 345 2.11 -6.95 6.51
C ALA A 345 1.60 -5.50 6.41
N MET A 346 0.33 -5.27 6.72
CA MET A 346 -0.31 -3.96 6.67
C MET A 346 -0.92 -3.60 8.02
N GLU A 347 -0.79 -2.34 8.39
CA GLU A 347 -1.52 -1.69 9.48
C GLU A 347 -2.76 -1.02 8.94
N PHE A 348 -3.89 -1.20 9.65
CA PHE A 348 -5.08 -0.40 9.44
C PHE A 348 -5.83 -0.21 10.76
N GLU A 349 -5.97 1.04 11.16
CA GLU A 349 -6.76 1.41 12.33
C GLU A 349 -7.45 2.75 12.13
N THR A 350 -8.55 2.96 12.83
CA THR A 350 -9.28 4.23 12.84
C THR A 350 -9.39 4.78 14.25
N LEU A 351 -9.31 6.11 14.37
CA LEU A 351 -9.42 6.80 15.66
C LEU A 351 -10.78 6.50 16.29
N ASP A 352 -10.78 6.23 17.59
CA ASP A 352 -12.00 5.84 18.32
C ASP A 352 -12.92 7.01 18.62
N ARG A 353 -12.40 8.21 18.87
CA ARG A 353 -13.19 9.39 19.24
C ARG A 353 -12.66 10.67 18.58
N LEU A 354 -13.55 11.41 17.95
CA LEU A 354 -13.29 12.72 17.37
C LEU A 354 -14.55 13.60 17.52
N ASP A 355 -14.76 14.17 18.67
CA ASP A 355 -15.84 15.09 18.95
C ASP A 355 -15.39 16.56 18.86
N ALA A 356 -16.24 17.41 18.30
CA ALA A 356 -16.04 18.85 18.28
C ALA A 356 -16.90 19.48 19.37
N GLU A 357 -16.27 20.37 20.18
CA GLU A 357 -16.96 21.06 21.26
C GLU A 357 -18.16 21.87 20.74
N GLY A 358 -19.30 21.69 21.35
CA GLY A 358 -20.55 22.38 20.96
C GLY A 358 -21.31 21.80 19.76
N ALA A 359 -20.82 20.73 19.15
CA ALA A 359 -21.53 20.02 18.08
C ALA A 359 -22.31 18.83 18.60
N GLU A 360 -23.42 18.48 17.93
CA GLU A 360 -24.08 17.18 18.11
C GLU A 360 -23.17 16.11 17.52
N TYR A 361 -22.68 15.22 18.38
CA TYR A 361 -21.71 14.18 18.01
C TYR A 361 -22.39 12.81 17.93
N GLU A 362 -22.09 12.09 16.88
CA GLU A 362 -22.51 10.69 16.67
C GLU A 362 -21.34 9.88 16.13
N LYS A 363 -21.17 8.65 16.63
CA LYS A 363 -20.16 7.71 16.18
C LYS A 363 -20.82 6.48 15.60
N GLY A 364 -20.42 6.10 14.38
CA GLY A 364 -20.71 4.80 13.79
C GLY A 364 -19.46 3.93 13.81
N SER A 365 -19.57 2.72 14.33
CA SER A 365 -18.45 1.76 14.34
C SER A 365 -18.93 0.40 13.85
N VAL A 366 -18.25 -0.12 12.82
CA VAL A 366 -18.48 -1.48 12.31
C VAL A 366 -17.12 -2.14 12.08
N ASP A 367 -16.91 -3.29 12.72
CA ASP A 367 -15.67 -4.08 12.62
C ASP A 367 -14.39 -3.27 12.86
N GLY A 368 -14.38 -2.35 13.81
CA GLY A 368 -13.20 -1.50 14.12
C GLY A 368 -12.99 -0.32 13.17
N VAL A 369 -13.91 -0.09 12.22
CA VAL A 369 -13.92 1.12 11.39
C VAL A 369 -14.83 2.14 12.02
N ASN A 370 -14.28 3.29 12.40
CA ASN A 370 -14.98 4.36 13.07
C ASN A 370 -15.20 5.54 12.13
N ILE A 371 -16.46 6.01 12.06
CA ILE A 371 -16.82 7.23 11.36
C ILE A 371 -17.47 8.16 12.37
N HIS A 372 -17.03 9.40 12.37
CA HIS A 372 -17.49 10.45 13.26
C HIS A 372 -18.38 11.42 12.49
N LYS A 373 -19.51 11.77 13.05
CA LYS A 373 -20.44 12.79 12.54
C LYS A 373 -20.55 13.89 13.57
N ASN A 374 -20.20 15.09 13.15
CA ASN A 374 -20.38 16.30 13.94
C ASN A 374 -21.38 17.21 13.23
N LYS A 375 -22.46 17.60 13.93
CA LYS A 375 -23.48 18.47 13.38
C LYS A 375 -23.55 19.76 14.19
N LEU A 376 -23.47 20.88 13.53
CA LEU A 376 -23.59 22.21 14.10
C LEU A 376 -24.66 23.00 13.33
N VAL A 377 -25.50 23.68 14.06
CA VAL A 377 -26.51 24.59 13.50
C VAL A 377 -25.98 26.01 13.62
N ASP A 378 -25.82 26.69 12.53
CA ASP A 378 -25.55 28.14 12.50
C ASP A 378 -26.90 28.88 12.60
N LEU A 379 -27.17 29.41 13.79
CA LEU A 379 -28.44 30.10 14.08
C LEU A 379 -28.60 31.41 13.30
N ALA A 380 -27.53 32.05 12.90
CA ALA A 380 -27.59 33.32 12.18
C ALA A 380 -28.01 33.10 10.73
N THR A 381 -27.62 31.99 10.12
CA THR A 381 -27.88 31.68 8.71
C THR A 381 -28.91 30.57 8.55
N MET A 382 -29.36 29.93 9.63
CA MET A 382 -30.23 28.74 9.63
C MET A 382 -29.68 27.61 8.77
N VAL A 383 -28.36 27.47 8.70
CA VAL A 383 -27.65 26.42 7.95
C VAL A 383 -27.22 25.31 8.90
N ASN A 384 -27.60 24.09 8.60
CA ASN A 384 -27.07 22.91 9.25
C ASN A 384 -25.76 22.51 8.58
N LYS A 385 -24.66 22.50 9.34
CA LYS A 385 -23.36 22.02 8.91
C LYS A 385 -23.15 20.61 9.46
N THR A 386 -23.18 19.61 8.60
CA THR A 386 -22.91 18.21 8.98
C THR A 386 -21.54 17.82 8.41
N ARG A 387 -20.65 17.40 9.28
CA ARG A 387 -19.31 16.96 8.91
C ARG A 387 -19.13 15.49 9.27
N PHE A 388 -18.68 14.72 8.29
CA PHE A 388 -18.26 13.34 8.48
C PHE A 388 -16.75 13.30 8.46
N ASP A 389 -16.16 12.66 9.46
CA ASP A 389 -14.72 12.51 9.61
C ASP A 389 -14.35 11.04 9.71
N ILE A 390 -13.30 10.64 9.01
CA ILE A 390 -12.55 9.42 9.23
C ILE A 390 -11.12 9.81 9.49
N VAL A 391 -10.60 9.43 10.63
CA VAL A 391 -9.18 9.57 10.93
C VAL A 391 -8.60 8.18 10.97
N SER A 392 -7.80 7.85 9.97
CA SER A 392 -7.27 6.51 9.79
C SER A 392 -5.75 6.53 9.72
N MET A 393 -5.18 5.41 10.07
CA MET A 393 -3.81 5.06 9.81
C MET A 393 -3.83 3.79 8.96
N ALA A 394 -3.25 3.85 7.78
CA ALA A 394 -3.26 2.76 6.83
C ALA A 394 -1.96 2.71 6.05
N GLY A 395 -1.35 1.55 5.92
CA GLY A 395 -0.18 1.36 5.07
C GLY A 395 0.60 0.09 5.37
N ILE A 396 1.44 -0.29 4.43
CA ILE A 396 2.35 -1.42 4.58
C ILE A 396 3.40 -1.08 5.64
N VAL A 397 3.57 -1.98 6.59
CA VAL A 397 4.54 -1.92 7.70
C VAL A 397 5.70 -2.89 7.49
N GLU A 398 5.45 -4.02 6.81
CA GLU A 398 6.46 -5.01 6.47
C GLU A 398 6.58 -5.18 4.94
N PRO A 399 7.44 -4.38 4.29
CA PRO A 399 7.60 -4.42 2.83
C PRO A 399 8.11 -5.74 2.28
N ARG A 400 8.89 -6.49 3.07
CA ARG A 400 9.44 -7.80 2.66
C ARG A 400 8.35 -8.84 2.43
N ALA A 401 7.24 -8.72 3.18
CA ALA A 401 6.08 -9.60 3.07
C ALA A 401 5.03 -9.11 2.04
N VAL A 402 5.44 -8.28 1.07
CA VAL A 402 4.55 -7.72 0.06
C VAL A 402 5.19 -7.78 -1.33
N ALA A 403 4.45 -8.31 -2.28
CA ALA A 403 4.85 -8.40 -3.68
C ALA A 403 3.94 -7.55 -4.56
N TYR A 404 4.53 -6.76 -5.45
CA TYR A 404 3.84 -6.01 -6.50
C TYR A 404 3.69 -6.85 -7.76
N ILE A 405 2.55 -6.77 -8.41
CA ILE A 405 2.23 -7.53 -9.60
C ILE A 405 1.87 -6.57 -10.72
N LEU A 406 2.41 -6.82 -11.90
CA LEU A 406 2.04 -6.14 -13.13
C LEU A 406 1.71 -7.18 -14.21
N VAL A 407 0.46 -7.19 -14.66
CA VAL A 407 -0.06 -8.10 -15.70
C VAL A 407 -0.37 -7.32 -16.97
N LYS A 408 0.07 -7.86 -18.11
CA LYS A 408 -0.15 -7.31 -19.45
C LYS A 408 -1.21 -8.11 -20.19
#